data_e4361d7bbf1ee57728f528828dc7a334
#
_entry.id   e4361d7bbf1ee57728f528828dc7a334
#
_cell.length_a   1.000
_cell.length_b   1.000
_cell.length_c   1.000
_cell.angle_alpha   90.00
_cell.angle_beta   90.00
_cell.angle_gamma   90.00
#
_symmetry.space_group_name_H-M   'P 1'
#
loop_
_entity.id
_entity.type
_entity.pdbx_description
1 polymer ?
#
loop_
_entity_poly.entity_id
_entity_poly.type
_entity_poly.pdbx_seq_one_letter_code
_entity_poly.pdbx_strand_id
1 'polypeptide(L)'
;MFIQDDIKENLPLFLVELYHRTQGDASVKVSMFDIGESLGLDRKLSLRTAEELIGTGLVEIKTLSGIIGITTEGVTEARQLGASLKNEKEFKI
;
A
#
# COMPACT_ATOMS: atom_id res chain seq x y z
N MET A 1 -5.75 12.57 16.43
CA MET A 1 -5.56 13.66 15.50
C MET A 1 -4.33 13.48 14.64
N PHE A 2 -3.17 13.39 15.26
CA PHE A 2 -1.93 13.18 14.51
C PHE A 2 -1.89 11.83 13.84
N ILE A 3 -2.54 10.84 14.45
CA ILE A 3 -2.57 9.49 13.90
C ILE A 3 -3.25 9.45 12.55
N GLN A 4 -4.29 10.26 12.37
CA GLN A 4 -5.01 10.29 11.10
C GLN A 4 -4.14 10.84 9.99
N ASP A 5 -3.35 11.86 10.30
CA ASP A 5 -2.45 12.43 9.31
C ASP A 5 -1.39 11.41 8.91
N ASP A 6 -0.87 10.67 9.88
CA ASP A 6 0.12 9.64 9.60
C ASP A 6 -0.46 8.58 8.67
N ILE A 7 -1.70 8.18 8.91
CA ILE A 7 -2.33 7.17 8.06
C ILE A 7 -2.47 7.69 6.63
N LYS A 8 -2.94 8.93 6.48
CA LYS A 8 -3.13 9.49 5.15
C LYS A 8 -1.83 9.57 4.37
N GLU A 9 -0.76 9.96 5.03
CA GLU A 9 0.53 10.07 4.37
C GLU A 9 1.05 8.71 3.93
N ASN A 10 0.73 7.68 4.67
CA ASN A 10 1.25 6.35 4.39
C ASN A 10 0.42 5.56 3.41
N LEU A 11 -0.80 6.00 3.12
CA LEU A 11 -1.67 5.24 2.21
C LEU A 11 -1.03 5.03 0.84
N PRO A 12 -0.57 6.09 0.16
CA PRO A 12 0.04 5.88 -1.16
C PRO A 12 1.33 5.08 -1.09
N LEU A 13 2.13 5.31 -0.07
CA LEU A 13 3.39 4.58 0.08
C LEU A 13 3.15 3.10 0.30
N PHE A 14 2.16 2.78 1.13
CA PHE A 14 1.81 1.40 1.42
C PHE A 14 1.32 0.69 0.15
N LEU A 15 0.47 1.34 -0.60
CA LEU A 15 -0.08 0.76 -1.81
C LEU A 15 0.99 0.52 -2.86
N VAL A 16 1.88 1.48 -3.06
CA VAL A 16 2.96 1.34 -4.03
C VAL A 16 3.91 0.22 -3.62
N GLU A 17 4.21 0.12 -2.33
CA GLU A 17 5.08 -0.97 -1.86
C GLU A 17 4.42 -2.32 -2.10
N LEU A 18 3.11 -2.41 -1.82
CA LEU A 18 2.37 -3.65 -2.09
C LEU A 18 2.42 -3.97 -3.58
N TYR A 19 2.24 -2.97 -4.42
CA TYR A 19 2.29 -3.17 -5.86
C TYR A 19 3.65 -3.75 -6.27
N HIS A 20 4.73 -3.21 -5.72
CA HIS A 20 6.06 -3.69 -6.05
C HIS A 20 6.25 -5.14 -5.60
N ARG A 21 5.74 -5.48 -4.42
CA ARG A 21 5.89 -6.82 -3.88
C ARG A 21 5.09 -7.85 -4.66
N THR A 22 3.95 -7.46 -5.19
CA THR A 22 3.08 -8.34 -5.95
C THR A 22 3.29 -8.22 -7.44
N GLN A 23 3.97 -7.17 -7.88
CA GLN A 23 4.15 -6.83 -9.29
C GLN A 23 2.80 -6.72 -9.99
N GLY A 24 1.80 -6.27 -9.25
CA GLY A 24 0.46 -6.08 -9.79
C GLY A 24 -0.34 -7.34 -9.95
N ASP A 25 0.14 -8.45 -9.40
CA ASP A 25 -0.54 -9.74 -9.51
C ASP A 25 -1.45 -9.94 -8.31
N ALA A 26 -2.76 -9.97 -8.55
CA ALA A 26 -3.75 -10.08 -7.48
C ALA A 26 -3.69 -11.41 -6.74
N SER A 27 -3.04 -12.42 -7.31
CA SER A 27 -2.95 -13.72 -6.66
C SER A 27 -1.79 -13.82 -5.68
N VAL A 28 -0.88 -12.87 -5.69
CA VAL A 28 0.27 -12.89 -4.80
C VAL A 28 -0.16 -12.44 -3.41
N LYS A 29 0.27 -13.17 -2.39
CA LYS A 29 -0.09 -12.91 -1.01
C LYS A 29 1.10 -12.33 -0.26
N VAL A 30 0.86 -11.26 0.50
CA VAL A 30 1.90 -10.56 1.23
C VAL A 30 1.38 -10.21 2.61
N SER A 31 2.27 -10.24 3.62
CA SER A 31 1.88 -9.82 4.95
C SER A 31 1.83 -8.29 5.01
N MET A 32 0.72 -7.74 5.51
CA MET A 32 0.60 -6.30 5.67
C MET A 32 1.65 -5.76 6.64
N PHE A 33 2.11 -6.60 7.56
CA PHE A 33 3.10 -6.16 8.55
C PHE A 33 4.50 -6.10 7.94
N ASP A 34 4.78 -6.96 6.96
CA ASP A 34 6.05 -6.87 6.24
C ASP A 34 6.13 -5.58 5.44
N ILE A 35 5.02 -5.21 4.82
CA ILE A 35 4.98 -3.95 4.07
C ILE A 35 5.17 -2.78 5.02
N GLY A 36 4.45 -2.80 6.14
CA GLY A 36 4.58 -1.73 7.12
C GLY A 36 6.01 -1.61 7.64
N GLU A 37 6.64 -2.74 7.91
CA GLU A 37 8.01 -2.73 8.40
C GLU A 37 8.95 -2.07 7.41
N SER A 38 8.77 -2.35 6.12
CA SER A 38 9.58 -1.70 5.09
C SER A 38 9.43 -0.19 5.09
N LEU A 39 8.30 0.29 5.54
CA LEU A 39 8.00 1.73 5.56
C LEU A 39 8.27 2.35 6.92
N GLY A 40 8.77 1.57 7.88
CA GLY A 40 9.03 2.08 9.22
C GLY A 40 7.78 2.20 10.08
N LEU A 41 6.71 1.49 9.76
CA LEU A 41 5.48 1.53 10.52
C LEU A 41 5.44 0.40 11.54
N ASP A 42 4.92 0.71 12.74
CA ASP A 42 4.71 -0.35 13.70
C ASP A 42 3.49 -1.17 13.32
N ARG A 43 3.21 -2.24 14.08
CA ARG A 43 2.12 -3.15 13.72
C ARG A 43 0.78 -2.45 13.70
N LYS A 44 0.55 -1.55 14.63
CA LYS A 44 -0.73 -0.86 14.73
C LYS A 44 -0.96 0.03 13.51
N LEU A 45 0.03 0.80 13.12
CA LEU A 45 -0.08 1.65 11.94
C LEU A 45 -0.17 0.83 10.66
N SER A 46 0.56 -0.27 10.59
CA SER A 46 0.47 -1.17 9.44
C SER A 46 -0.94 -1.68 9.27
N LEU A 47 -1.54 -2.13 10.37
CA LEU A 47 -2.92 -2.65 10.32
C LEU A 47 -3.90 -1.55 9.92
N ARG A 48 -3.79 -0.38 10.52
CA ARG A 48 -4.71 0.70 10.23
C ARG A 48 -4.61 1.17 8.79
N THR A 49 -3.38 1.28 8.30
CA THR A 49 -3.16 1.69 6.92
C THR A 49 -3.76 0.68 5.96
N ALA A 50 -3.50 -0.61 6.22
CA ALA A 50 -4.07 -1.66 5.38
C ALA A 50 -5.59 -1.67 5.43
N GLU A 51 -6.17 -1.48 6.63
CA GLU A 51 -7.62 -1.48 6.76
C GLU A 51 -8.26 -0.35 5.97
N GLU A 52 -7.61 0.80 5.95
CA GLU A 52 -8.12 1.92 5.18
C GLU A 52 -8.12 1.58 3.68
N LEU A 53 -7.06 0.98 3.20
CA LEU A 53 -6.97 0.60 1.79
C LEU A 53 -7.95 -0.52 1.45
N ILE A 54 -8.19 -1.42 2.40
CA ILE A 54 -9.21 -2.45 2.21
C ILE A 54 -10.59 -1.81 2.09
N GLY A 55 -10.85 -0.84 2.95
CA GLY A 55 -12.13 -0.15 2.94
C GLY A 55 -12.42 0.60 1.65
N THR A 56 -11.38 1.05 0.97
CA THR A 56 -11.53 1.78 -0.29
C THR A 56 -11.46 0.85 -1.51
N GLY A 57 -11.28 -0.46 -1.30
CA GLY A 57 -11.29 -1.41 -2.40
C GLY A 57 -9.99 -1.55 -3.14
N LEU A 58 -8.90 -0.96 -2.64
CA LEU A 58 -7.60 -1.02 -3.31
C LEU A 58 -6.77 -2.23 -2.89
N VAL A 59 -7.09 -2.79 -1.73
CA VAL A 59 -6.42 -3.94 -1.15
C VAL A 59 -7.49 -4.91 -0.70
N GLU A 60 -7.21 -6.22 -0.78
CA GLU A 60 -8.16 -7.21 -0.27
C GLU A 60 -7.47 -8.09 0.75
N ILE A 61 -8.26 -8.52 1.75
CA ILE A 61 -7.72 -9.39 2.77
C ILE A 61 -7.79 -10.83 2.30
N LYS A 62 -6.70 -11.55 2.47
CA LYS A 62 -6.63 -12.96 2.09
C LYS A 62 -6.84 -13.89 3.29
N THR A 63 -6.26 -13.53 4.43
CA THR A 63 -6.46 -14.27 5.66
C THR A 63 -6.57 -13.28 6.82
N LEU A 64 -7.20 -13.74 7.89
CA LEU A 64 -7.39 -12.88 9.07
C LEU A 64 -6.10 -12.65 9.83
N SER A 65 -5.04 -13.37 9.50
CA SER A 65 -3.75 -13.17 10.16
C SER A 65 -2.94 -12.02 9.56
N GLY A 66 -3.51 -11.29 8.61
CA GLY A 66 -2.83 -10.12 8.07
C GLY A 66 -2.26 -10.31 6.68
N ILE A 67 -2.61 -11.38 6.01
CA ILE A 67 -2.17 -11.61 4.63
C ILE A 67 -3.12 -10.89 3.70
N ILE A 68 -2.57 -10.08 2.80
CA ILE A 68 -3.36 -9.25 1.90
C ILE A 68 -2.89 -9.42 0.47
N GLY A 69 -3.68 -8.87 -0.45
CA GLY A 69 -3.33 -8.83 -1.86
C GLY A 69 -3.81 -7.53 -2.47
N ILE A 70 -3.30 -7.22 -3.66
CA ILE A 70 -3.70 -5.99 -4.35
C ILE A 70 -4.89 -6.31 -5.25
N THR A 71 -5.83 -5.37 -5.33
CA THR A 71 -6.99 -5.53 -6.22
C THR A 71 -6.69 -4.91 -7.59
N THR A 72 -7.59 -5.17 -8.55
CA THR A 72 -7.46 -4.54 -9.86
C THR A 72 -7.45 -3.02 -9.74
N GLU A 73 -8.34 -2.50 -8.89
CA GLU A 73 -8.39 -1.06 -8.64
C GLU A 73 -7.11 -0.59 -7.98
N GLY A 74 -6.56 -1.41 -7.07
CA GLY A 74 -5.31 -1.08 -6.42
C GLY A 74 -4.15 -1.00 -7.40
N VAL A 75 -4.13 -1.89 -8.38
CA VAL A 75 -3.09 -1.86 -9.40
C VAL A 75 -3.16 -0.57 -10.20
N THR A 76 -4.37 -0.19 -10.62
CA THR A 76 -4.56 1.03 -11.38
C THR A 76 -4.09 2.24 -10.58
N GLU A 77 -4.51 2.31 -9.32
CA GLU A 77 -4.14 3.44 -8.48
C GLU A 77 -2.63 3.48 -8.22
N ALA A 78 -2.04 2.32 -7.96
CA ALA A 78 -0.61 2.25 -7.68
C ALA A 78 0.21 2.69 -8.90
N ARG A 79 -0.24 2.32 -10.09
CA ARG A 79 0.45 2.73 -11.30
C ARG A 79 0.42 4.24 -11.48
N GLN A 80 -0.71 4.85 -11.20
CA GLN A 80 -0.82 6.30 -11.29
C GLN A 80 0.08 6.99 -10.29
N LEU A 81 0.13 6.47 -9.06
CA LEU A 81 0.98 7.04 -8.03
C LEU A 81 2.45 6.85 -8.40
N GLY A 82 2.80 5.67 -8.89
CA GLY A 82 4.17 5.39 -9.30
C GLY A 82 4.62 6.25 -10.45
N ALA A 83 3.72 6.48 -11.42
CA ALA A 83 4.05 7.31 -12.56
C ALA A 83 4.30 8.75 -12.13
N SER A 84 3.49 9.25 -11.18
CA SER A 84 3.69 10.59 -10.67
C SER A 84 5.05 10.75 -10.00
N LEU A 85 5.42 9.76 -9.19
CA LEU A 85 6.73 9.79 -8.52
C LEU A 85 7.86 9.72 -9.52
N LYS A 86 7.68 8.91 -10.55
CA LYS A 86 8.68 8.77 -11.58
C LYS A 86 8.86 10.08 -12.35
N ASN A 87 7.75 10.73 -12.67
CA ASN A 87 7.80 11.99 -13.40
C ASN A 87 8.56 13.05 -12.61
N GLU A 88 8.36 13.07 -11.31
CA GLU A 88 9.10 14.00 -10.47
C GLU A 88 10.58 13.77 -10.56
N LYS A 89 10.99 12.51 -10.56
CA LYS A 89 12.41 12.18 -10.67
C LYS A 89 12.98 12.60 -12.01
N GLU A 90 12.22 12.35 -13.06
CA GLU A 90 12.67 12.69 -14.40
C GLU A 90 12.81 14.19 -14.58
N PHE A 91 11.96 14.93 -13.91
CA PHE A 91 12.00 16.38 -14.00
C PHE A 91 13.31 16.96 -13.49
N LYS A 92 13.95 16.28 -12.58
CA LYS A 92 15.17 16.77 -11.98
C LYS A 92 16.40 16.52 -12.85
N ILE A 93 16.26 15.75 -13.86
CA ILE A 93 17.33 15.46 -14.77
C ILE A 93 17.38 16.51 -15.85
#